data_30e96558c6baab7e20927d2a8e5226b7
#
_entry.id   30e96558c6baab7e20927d2a8e5226b7
#
_cell.length_a   1.000
_cell.length_b   1.000
_cell.length_c   1.000
_cell.angle_alpha   90.00
_cell.angle_beta   90.00
_cell.angle_gamma   90.00
#
_symmetry.space_group_name_H-M   'P 1'
#
loop_
_entity.id
_entity.type
_entity.pdbx_description
1 polymer ?
#
loop_
_entity_poly.entity_id
_entity_poly.type
_entity_poly.pdbx_seq_one_letter_code
_entity_poly.pdbx_strand_id
1 'polypeptide(L)'
;RQVQGGTHTIQVPIMPQGDWTLSSGSVVVLGPTDDGLPHSAGGNITIPANAKLVLQDTSLMIPEGANLTVQSYGDFEGEHSQLHGNVISHSDQFGDSPSSNLTVDGNVFWTSCQNDMMLYNLHVEGAIQLDNSCKVTINSGGTPSSWTIGVGAVFEIVNRLDVTVLDKGEPVQGATISVDGQSVVTDSGGMASKSVTALSIDSSGVTTTGLMQVQMSWGQITDLMGWDTSMSKQHTFVASTVQSGILTDWLELEKAWSPYPVSY
;
A
#
# COMPACT_ATOMS: atom_id res chain seq x y z
N ARG A 1 15.24 18.43 -23.17
CA ARG A 1 15.65 19.52 -22.24
C ARG A 1 16.21 18.83 -20.99
N GLN A 2 17.48 19.04 -20.69
CA GLN A 2 18.05 18.58 -19.42
C GLN A 2 17.61 19.56 -18.32
N VAL A 3 17.00 19.02 -17.27
CA VAL A 3 16.74 19.76 -16.03
C VAL A 3 18.05 19.71 -15.24
N GLN A 4 18.70 20.85 -15.02
CA GLN A 4 19.92 20.92 -14.21
C GLN A 4 19.61 20.78 -12.73
N GLY A 5 20.53 20.26 -11.93
CA GLY A 5 20.35 19.89 -10.53
C GLY A 5 19.57 20.92 -9.69
N GLY A 6 18.82 20.45 -8.71
CA GLY A 6 17.90 21.21 -7.86
C GLY A 6 16.50 20.59 -7.84
N THR A 7 15.60 21.16 -7.05
CA THR A 7 14.19 20.75 -6.99
C THR A 7 13.38 21.58 -7.99
N HIS A 8 12.65 20.90 -8.86
CA HIS A 8 11.81 21.51 -9.88
C HIS A 8 10.39 20.98 -9.76
N THR A 9 9.41 21.83 -9.50
CA THR A 9 7.99 21.48 -9.51
C THR A 9 7.38 21.88 -10.85
N ILE A 10 6.67 20.95 -11.48
CA ILE A 10 6.04 21.13 -12.80
C ILE A 10 4.53 20.92 -12.62
N GLN A 11 3.75 21.96 -12.89
CA GLN A 11 2.28 21.98 -12.80
C GLN A 11 1.58 22.16 -14.15
N VAL A 12 2.36 22.21 -15.22
CA VAL A 12 1.83 22.20 -16.58
C VAL A 12 2.05 20.83 -17.20
N PRO A 13 1.15 20.33 -18.07
CA PRO A 13 1.37 19.05 -18.71
C PRO A 13 2.72 18.99 -19.40
N ILE A 14 3.56 18.04 -19.02
CA ILE A 14 4.78 17.77 -19.78
C ILE A 14 4.44 16.80 -20.90
N MET A 15 4.95 17.10 -22.08
CA MET A 15 4.85 16.24 -23.27
C MET A 15 6.22 16.23 -23.94
N PRO A 16 7.26 15.64 -23.31
CA PRO A 16 8.55 15.51 -23.96
C PRO A 16 8.38 14.66 -25.21
N GLN A 17 8.92 15.13 -26.32
CA GLN A 17 8.98 14.34 -27.55
C GLN A 17 10.18 13.41 -27.48
N GLY A 18 9.91 12.11 -27.37
CA GLY A 18 10.93 11.07 -27.24
C GLY A 18 11.35 10.79 -25.79
N ASP A 19 12.48 10.14 -25.64
CA ASP A 19 12.99 9.71 -24.35
C ASP A 19 13.39 10.87 -23.44
N TRP A 20 13.13 10.71 -22.16
CA TRP A 20 13.45 11.70 -21.14
C TRP A 20 14.33 11.08 -20.06
N THR A 21 15.53 11.64 -19.88
CA THR A 21 16.44 11.26 -18.81
C THR A 21 16.60 12.42 -17.84
N LEU A 22 16.34 12.19 -16.56
CA LEU A 22 16.59 13.17 -15.51
C LEU A 22 18.11 13.41 -15.37
N SER A 23 18.50 14.60 -14.95
CA SER A 23 19.90 14.85 -14.59
C SER A 23 20.19 14.27 -13.22
N SER A 24 21.36 13.65 -13.02
CA SER A 24 21.81 13.21 -11.70
C SER A 24 21.81 14.40 -10.72
N GLY A 25 21.34 14.18 -9.49
CA GLY A 25 21.19 15.21 -8.47
C GLY A 25 19.97 16.13 -8.65
N SER A 26 19.10 15.86 -9.63
CA SER A 26 17.83 16.59 -9.76
C SER A 26 16.71 15.90 -9.01
N VAL A 27 15.79 16.71 -8.45
CA VAL A 27 14.50 16.29 -7.96
C VAL A 27 13.43 16.94 -8.85
N VAL A 28 12.63 16.12 -9.51
CA VAL A 28 11.52 16.59 -10.35
C VAL A 28 10.22 16.17 -9.70
N VAL A 29 9.35 17.13 -9.43
CA VAL A 29 8.01 16.91 -8.90
C VAL A 29 7.01 17.22 -10.01
N LEU A 30 6.24 16.23 -10.42
CA LEU A 30 5.09 16.42 -11.29
C LEU A 30 3.86 16.55 -10.40
N GLY A 31 3.33 17.76 -10.31
CA GLY A 31 2.12 18.08 -9.55
C GLY A 31 0.87 18.03 -10.42
N PRO A 32 -0.31 18.27 -9.83
CA PRO A 32 -1.55 18.37 -10.57
C PRO A 32 -1.46 19.49 -11.62
N THR A 33 -1.96 19.24 -12.82
CA THR A 33 -1.98 20.21 -13.89
C THR A 33 -3.19 21.15 -13.74
N ASP A 34 -3.05 22.40 -14.20
CA ASP A 34 -4.12 23.41 -14.11
C ASP A 34 -5.40 23.01 -14.87
N ASP A 35 -5.27 22.17 -15.88
CA ASP A 35 -6.38 21.67 -16.70
C ASP A 35 -6.86 20.26 -16.30
N GLY A 36 -6.23 19.65 -15.26
CA GLY A 36 -6.53 18.30 -14.79
C GLY A 36 -6.11 17.19 -15.74
N LEU A 37 -5.32 17.49 -16.78
CA LEU A 37 -4.83 16.49 -17.71
C LEU A 37 -3.58 15.75 -17.13
N PRO A 38 -3.41 14.46 -17.46
CA PRO A 38 -2.21 13.73 -17.05
C PRO A 38 -0.95 14.29 -17.72
N HIS A 39 0.17 14.15 -17.05
CA HIS A 39 1.47 14.28 -17.72
C HIS A 39 1.66 13.11 -18.68
N SER A 40 2.30 13.35 -19.82
CA SER A 40 2.52 12.32 -20.85
C SER A 40 3.99 12.32 -21.25
N ALA A 41 4.61 11.14 -21.27
CA ALA A 41 5.92 10.96 -21.89
C ALA A 41 5.77 10.65 -23.38
N GLY A 42 6.74 11.09 -24.19
CA GLY A 42 6.81 10.72 -25.61
C GLY A 42 7.66 9.48 -25.89
N GLY A 43 8.25 8.88 -24.85
CA GLY A 43 9.14 7.73 -24.94
C GLY A 43 9.50 7.21 -23.54
N ASN A 44 10.68 6.58 -23.43
CA ASN A 44 11.16 6.10 -22.15
C ASN A 44 11.48 7.25 -21.18
N ILE A 45 11.26 7.01 -19.88
CA ILE A 45 11.76 7.87 -18.82
C ILE A 45 12.86 7.12 -18.08
N THR A 46 14.00 7.80 -17.86
CA THR A 46 15.11 7.24 -17.07
C THR A 46 15.39 8.12 -15.87
N ILE A 47 15.37 7.54 -14.70
CA ILE A 47 15.76 8.16 -13.42
C ILE A 47 17.13 7.59 -13.05
N PRO A 48 18.23 8.33 -13.31
CA PRO A 48 19.57 7.86 -13.00
C PRO A 48 19.88 7.95 -11.51
N ALA A 49 21.03 7.43 -11.11
CA ALA A 49 21.53 7.53 -9.74
C ALA A 49 21.50 8.97 -9.21
N ASN A 50 21.08 9.12 -7.97
CA ASN A 50 20.91 10.38 -7.25
C ASN A 50 19.92 11.37 -7.90
N ALA A 51 19.09 10.93 -8.82
CA ALA A 51 17.94 11.69 -9.31
C ALA A 51 16.66 11.15 -8.68
N LYS A 52 15.67 12.04 -8.53
CA LYS A 52 14.36 11.70 -7.97
C LYS A 52 13.24 12.22 -8.86
N LEU A 53 12.25 11.37 -9.12
CA LEU A 53 10.98 11.76 -9.71
C LEU A 53 9.86 11.50 -8.70
N VAL A 54 9.05 12.52 -8.45
CA VAL A 54 7.88 12.43 -7.57
C VAL A 54 6.63 12.75 -8.40
N LEU A 55 5.62 11.89 -8.31
CA LEU A 55 4.27 12.21 -8.75
C LEU A 55 3.47 12.65 -7.53
N GLN A 56 2.84 13.80 -7.58
CA GLN A 56 2.06 14.34 -6.47
C GLN A 56 0.65 14.72 -6.95
N ASP A 57 -0.37 14.01 -6.44
CA ASP A 57 -1.77 14.22 -6.80
C ASP A 57 -2.01 14.28 -8.32
N THR A 58 -1.32 13.43 -9.09
CA THR A 58 -1.33 13.48 -10.55
C THR A 58 -1.21 12.10 -11.20
N SER A 59 -1.35 12.07 -12.52
CA SER A 59 -1.10 10.87 -13.32
C SER A 59 0.00 11.11 -14.34
N LEU A 60 0.81 10.06 -14.60
CA LEU A 60 1.83 10.04 -15.63
C LEU A 60 1.57 8.90 -16.62
N MET A 61 1.47 9.24 -17.90
CA MET A 61 1.28 8.28 -18.98
C MET A 61 2.60 7.99 -19.68
N ILE A 62 2.97 6.74 -19.72
CA ILE A 62 4.09 6.20 -20.51
C ILE A 62 3.50 5.52 -21.75
N PRO A 63 3.95 5.85 -22.96
CA PRO A 63 3.39 5.26 -24.17
C PRO A 63 3.67 3.74 -24.25
N GLU A 64 2.83 3.03 -24.99
CA GLU A 64 3.01 1.60 -25.25
C GLU A 64 4.39 1.32 -25.83
N GLY A 65 5.06 0.29 -25.31
CA GLY A 65 6.43 -0.11 -25.71
C GLY A 65 7.54 0.69 -25.06
N ALA A 66 7.23 1.77 -24.31
CA ALA A 66 8.18 2.50 -23.48
C ALA A 66 8.07 2.11 -22.00
N ASN A 67 9.09 2.46 -21.22
CA ASN A 67 9.17 2.14 -19.80
C ASN A 67 9.66 3.36 -18.99
N LEU A 68 9.25 3.40 -17.72
CA LEU A 68 9.94 4.16 -16.71
C LEU A 68 11.04 3.27 -16.11
N THR A 69 12.29 3.69 -16.22
CA THR A 69 13.43 2.95 -15.68
C THR A 69 14.04 3.70 -14.51
N VAL A 70 14.05 3.08 -13.33
CA VAL A 70 14.72 3.57 -12.13
C VAL A 70 16.06 2.86 -12.00
N GLN A 71 17.16 3.56 -12.23
CA GLN A 71 18.51 3.00 -12.12
C GLN A 71 18.90 2.85 -10.64
N SER A 72 19.95 2.05 -10.35
CA SER A 72 20.48 1.91 -8.99
C SER A 72 20.73 3.28 -8.35
N TYR A 73 20.25 3.48 -7.13
CA TYR A 73 20.26 4.77 -6.39
C TYR A 73 19.44 5.89 -7.06
N GLY A 74 18.61 5.61 -8.04
CA GLY A 74 17.55 6.49 -8.49
C GLY A 74 16.34 6.32 -7.58
N ASP A 75 15.52 7.37 -7.46
CA ASP A 75 14.37 7.40 -6.57
C ASP A 75 13.09 7.76 -7.34
N PHE A 76 12.02 6.98 -7.14
CA PHE A 76 10.72 7.23 -7.74
C PHE A 76 9.62 7.05 -6.69
N GLU A 77 8.86 8.08 -6.47
CA GLU A 77 7.74 8.10 -5.52
C GLU A 77 6.45 8.58 -6.17
N GLY A 78 5.32 8.17 -5.59
CA GLY A 78 4.00 8.66 -5.94
C GLY A 78 3.18 8.93 -4.68
N GLU A 79 2.64 10.15 -4.55
CA GLU A 79 1.71 10.55 -3.50
C GLU A 79 0.33 10.72 -4.14
N HIS A 80 -0.65 9.86 -3.77
CA HIS A 80 -2.00 9.84 -4.35
C HIS A 80 -2.01 9.93 -5.88
N SER A 81 -1.17 9.12 -6.51
CA SER A 81 -0.84 9.27 -7.93
C SER A 81 -0.98 7.97 -8.69
N GLN A 82 -1.07 8.08 -10.01
CA GLN A 82 -1.17 6.93 -10.90
C GLN A 82 -0.12 6.98 -11.99
N LEU A 83 0.53 5.86 -12.26
CA LEU A 83 1.41 5.65 -13.39
C LEU A 83 0.76 4.69 -14.37
N HIS A 84 0.50 5.18 -15.59
CA HIS A 84 0.03 4.36 -16.70
C HIS A 84 1.23 3.91 -17.53
N GLY A 85 1.62 2.64 -17.39
CA GLY A 85 2.73 2.04 -18.10
C GLY A 85 3.61 1.15 -17.24
N ASN A 86 4.70 0.67 -17.81
CA ASN A 86 5.58 -0.28 -17.17
C ASN A 86 6.72 0.41 -16.41
N VAL A 87 7.16 -0.22 -15.32
CA VAL A 87 8.32 0.19 -14.52
C VAL A 87 9.38 -0.91 -14.55
N ILE A 88 10.63 -0.50 -14.76
CA ILE A 88 11.81 -1.35 -14.56
C ILE A 88 12.63 -0.72 -13.44
N SER A 89 12.73 -1.37 -12.30
CA SER A 89 13.48 -0.85 -11.16
C SER A 89 14.74 -1.68 -10.90
N HIS A 90 15.88 -1.00 -10.87
CA HIS A 90 17.16 -1.49 -10.39
C HIS A 90 17.52 -0.87 -9.03
N SER A 91 16.56 -0.18 -8.41
CA SER A 91 16.76 0.60 -7.19
C SER A 91 15.93 0.05 -6.06
N ASP A 92 16.48 0.15 -4.85
CA ASP A 92 15.81 -0.10 -3.58
C ASP A 92 15.03 1.14 -3.05
N GLN A 93 15.08 2.26 -3.80
CA GLN A 93 14.41 3.53 -3.47
C GLN A 93 13.13 3.78 -4.30
N PHE A 94 12.55 2.75 -4.87
CA PHE A 94 11.29 2.86 -5.59
C PHE A 94 10.11 2.70 -4.61
N GLY A 95 9.36 3.77 -4.35
CA GLY A 95 8.18 3.73 -3.49
C GLY A 95 8.47 3.44 -2.01
N ASP A 96 9.67 3.74 -1.53
CA ASP A 96 10.12 3.44 -0.16
C ASP A 96 9.68 4.49 0.88
N SER A 97 9.09 5.60 0.44
CA SER A 97 8.54 6.61 1.35
C SER A 97 7.24 6.14 2.01
N PRO A 98 7.10 6.28 3.35
CA PRO A 98 5.85 6.00 4.05
C PRO A 98 4.64 6.85 3.59
N SER A 99 4.89 8.00 2.96
CA SER A 99 3.84 8.84 2.34
C SER A 99 3.46 8.38 0.93
N SER A 100 4.18 7.41 0.37
CA SER A 100 3.85 6.86 -0.95
C SER A 100 2.43 6.30 -0.99
N ASN A 101 1.73 6.59 -2.07
CA ASN A 101 0.44 6.02 -2.43
C ASN A 101 0.35 6.06 -3.95
N LEU A 102 0.83 4.97 -4.58
CA LEU A 102 1.03 4.89 -6.02
C LEU A 102 0.29 3.69 -6.59
N THR A 103 -0.51 3.92 -7.61
CA THR A 103 -1.04 2.85 -8.47
C THR A 103 -0.24 2.79 -9.77
N VAL A 104 0.21 1.59 -10.14
CA VAL A 104 0.83 1.29 -11.44
C VAL A 104 -0.12 0.36 -12.19
N ASP A 105 -0.73 0.83 -13.28
CA ASP A 105 -1.65 0.01 -14.08
C ASP A 105 -0.93 -0.92 -15.06
N GLY A 106 0.38 -0.73 -15.25
CA GLY A 106 1.25 -1.62 -16.02
C GLY A 106 1.98 -2.65 -15.18
N ASN A 107 3.05 -3.18 -15.76
CA ASN A 107 3.88 -4.19 -15.11
C ASN A 107 5.04 -3.54 -14.34
N VAL A 108 5.50 -4.20 -13.27
CA VAL A 108 6.67 -3.77 -12.50
C VAL A 108 7.70 -4.90 -12.47
N PHE A 109 8.92 -4.57 -12.90
CA PHE A 109 10.07 -5.49 -12.98
C PHE A 109 11.14 -5.01 -12.00
N TRP A 110 11.37 -5.76 -10.93
CA TRP A 110 12.50 -5.52 -10.02
C TRP A 110 13.68 -6.39 -10.42
N THR A 111 14.77 -5.73 -10.77
CA THR A 111 15.97 -6.40 -11.24
C THR A 111 17.17 -5.94 -10.40
N SER A 112 18.09 -6.86 -10.14
CA SER A 112 19.35 -6.53 -9.44
C SER A 112 19.17 -5.90 -8.06
N CYS A 113 18.19 -6.36 -7.29
CA CYS A 113 17.95 -5.87 -5.93
C CYS A 113 19.19 -6.06 -5.06
N GLN A 114 19.63 -4.99 -4.41
CA GLN A 114 20.82 -5.01 -3.55
C GLN A 114 20.47 -5.24 -2.09
N ASN A 115 19.26 -4.87 -1.69
CA ASN A 115 18.74 -4.97 -0.32
C ASN A 115 17.30 -5.50 -0.33
N ASP A 116 16.80 -5.88 0.84
CA ASP A 116 15.38 -6.11 1.06
C ASP A 116 14.64 -4.77 0.90
N MET A 117 13.73 -4.72 -0.05
CA MET A 117 12.97 -3.51 -0.35
C MET A 117 11.69 -3.48 0.46
N MET A 118 11.41 -2.35 1.11
CA MET A 118 10.17 -2.10 1.81
C MET A 118 9.45 -0.93 1.14
N LEU A 119 8.30 -1.20 0.55
CA LEU A 119 7.51 -0.25 -0.20
C LEU A 119 6.20 0.04 0.55
N TYR A 120 5.59 1.18 0.29
CA TYR A 120 4.38 1.58 0.99
C TYR A 120 3.26 1.92 0.01
N ASN A 121 2.05 1.41 0.29
CA ASN A 121 0.81 1.71 -0.45
C ASN A 121 0.99 1.65 -1.98
N LEU A 122 1.76 0.67 -2.46
CA LEU A 122 1.94 0.42 -3.88
C LEU A 122 0.90 -0.59 -4.36
N HIS A 123 0.10 -0.20 -5.33
CA HIS A 123 -0.84 -1.06 -6.02
C HIS A 123 -0.37 -1.30 -7.44
N VAL A 124 -0.08 -2.56 -7.80
CA VAL A 124 0.29 -2.97 -9.15
C VAL A 124 -0.87 -3.74 -9.76
N GLU A 125 -1.52 -3.18 -10.78
CA GLU A 125 -2.63 -3.84 -11.47
C GLU A 125 -2.15 -4.89 -12.47
N GLY A 126 -0.98 -4.66 -13.06
CA GLY A 126 -0.34 -5.56 -14.01
C GLY A 126 0.41 -6.71 -13.36
N ALA A 127 1.37 -7.26 -14.09
CA ALA A 127 2.23 -8.32 -13.63
C ALA A 127 3.43 -7.77 -12.84
N ILE A 128 3.90 -8.55 -11.87
CA ILE A 128 5.20 -8.33 -11.24
C ILE A 128 6.22 -9.36 -11.70
N GLN A 129 7.47 -8.93 -11.80
CA GLN A 129 8.60 -9.82 -12.00
C GLN A 129 9.72 -9.46 -11.04
N LEU A 130 10.24 -10.46 -10.32
CA LEU A 130 11.39 -10.33 -9.45
C LEU A 130 12.52 -11.22 -9.99
N ASP A 131 13.70 -10.62 -10.17
CA ASP A 131 14.91 -11.37 -10.46
C ASP A 131 15.38 -12.16 -9.23
N ASN A 132 16.35 -13.05 -9.44
CA ASN A 132 16.88 -13.93 -8.41
C ASN A 132 17.32 -13.16 -7.17
N SER A 133 16.95 -13.69 -6.02
CA SER A 133 17.31 -13.19 -4.69
C SER A 133 16.75 -11.81 -4.33
N CYS A 134 15.87 -11.23 -5.15
CA CYS A 134 15.15 -10.01 -4.79
C CYS A 134 14.12 -10.29 -3.69
N LYS A 135 14.11 -9.46 -2.66
CA LYS A 135 13.04 -9.47 -1.66
C LYS A 135 12.31 -8.13 -1.66
N VAL A 136 11.01 -8.17 -1.92
CA VAL A 136 10.13 -7.01 -1.98
C VAL A 136 8.98 -7.21 -1.02
N THR A 137 8.83 -6.30 -0.06
CA THR A 137 7.71 -6.27 0.88
C THR A 137 6.91 -4.98 0.65
N ILE A 138 5.62 -5.09 0.34
CA ILE A 138 4.72 -3.96 0.20
C ILE A 138 3.85 -3.85 1.46
N ASN A 139 3.97 -2.75 2.18
CA ASN A 139 3.06 -2.40 3.27
C ASN A 139 1.80 -1.75 2.69
N SER A 140 0.65 -2.37 2.88
CA SER A 140 -0.65 -1.92 2.38
C SER A 140 -0.71 -1.89 0.85
N GLY A 141 -0.43 -3.03 0.22
CA GLY A 141 -0.47 -3.19 -1.25
C GLY A 141 -1.68 -3.97 -1.75
N GLY A 142 -1.92 -3.87 -3.05
CA GLY A 142 -2.89 -4.70 -3.77
C GLY A 142 -2.24 -5.95 -4.36
N THR A 143 -3.03 -7.00 -4.54
CA THR A 143 -2.56 -8.24 -5.19
C THR A 143 -2.33 -7.98 -6.68
N PRO A 144 -1.13 -8.26 -7.23
CA PRO A 144 -0.87 -8.13 -8.67
C PRO A 144 -1.67 -9.15 -9.48
N SER A 145 -1.90 -8.85 -10.77
CA SER A 145 -2.68 -9.74 -11.64
C SER A 145 -1.94 -11.06 -11.97
N SER A 146 -0.62 -11.01 -12.00
CA SER A 146 0.23 -12.19 -12.20
C SER A 146 1.66 -11.92 -11.71
N TRP A 147 2.50 -12.97 -11.65
CA TRP A 147 3.87 -12.85 -11.16
C TRP A 147 4.83 -13.83 -11.80
N THR A 148 6.09 -13.42 -11.85
CA THR A 148 7.24 -14.27 -12.16
C THR A 148 8.30 -14.04 -11.10
N ILE A 149 8.64 -15.06 -10.34
CA ILE A 149 9.55 -14.97 -9.19
C ILE A 149 10.80 -15.77 -9.46
N GLY A 150 11.96 -15.11 -9.45
CA GLY A 150 13.26 -15.72 -9.61
C GLY A 150 13.67 -16.59 -8.42
N VAL A 151 14.72 -17.38 -8.61
CA VAL A 151 15.19 -18.30 -7.56
C VAL A 151 15.69 -17.52 -6.35
N GLY A 152 15.16 -17.86 -5.16
CA GLY A 152 15.48 -17.19 -3.91
C GLY A 152 14.88 -15.79 -3.75
N ALA A 153 14.09 -15.33 -4.72
CA ALA A 153 13.33 -14.09 -4.57
C ALA A 153 12.03 -14.31 -3.79
N VAL A 154 11.58 -13.26 -3.11
CA VAL A 154 10.36 -13.27 -2.30
C VAL A 154 9.60 -11.97 -2.53
N PHE A 155 8.31 -12.09 -2.78
CA PHE A 155 7.38 -10.96 -2.82
C PHE A 155 6.35 -11.10 -1.70
N GLU A 156 6.18 -10.07 -0.88
CA GLU A 156 5.25 -10.09 0.23
C GLU A 156 4.35 -8.85 0.22
N ILE A 157 3.09 -9.05 0.57
CA ILE A 157 2.16 -7.97 0.91
C ILE A 157 1.84 -8.10 2.39
N VAL A 158 2.12 -7.03 3.12
CA VAL A 158 1.85 -6.92 4.56
C VAL A 158 0.76 -5.89 4.77
N ASN A 159 -0.37 -6.33 5.30
CA ASN A 159 -1.47 -5.43 5.63
C ASN A 159 -1.55 -5.19 7.14
N ARG A 160 -2.09 -4.03 7.50
CA ARG A 160 -2.12 -3.54 8.87
C ARG A 160 -3.56 -3.43 9.36
N LEU A 161 -3.77 -3.90 10.57
CA LEU A 161 -4.97 -3.65 11.34
C LEU A 161 -4.67 -2.60 12.41
N ASP A 162 -5.37 -1.48 12.37
CA ASP A 162 -5.38 -0.47 13.42
C ASP A 162 -6.69 -0.58 14.20
N VAL A 163 -6.56 -0.74 15.51
CA VAL A 163 -7.71 -0.91 16.41
C VAL A 163 -7.74 0.25 17.40
N THR A 164 -8.91 0.79 17.61
CA THR A 164 -9.22 1.71 18.73
C THR A 164 -10.22 1.03 19.66
N VAL A 165 -9.98 1.09 20.97
CA VAL A 165 -10.91 0.57 21.98
C VAL A 165 -11.43 1.73 22.81
N LEU A 166 -12.75 1.86 22.88
CA LEU A 166 -13.43 2.93 23.64
C LEU A 166 -14.39 2.32 24.67
N ASP A 167 -14.45 2.88 25.89
CA ASP A 167 -15.53 2.66 26.85
C ASP A 167 -16.26 3.99 27.07
N LYS A 168 -17.55 4.02 26.75
CA LYS A 168 -18.40 5.24 26.83
C LYS A 168 -17.81 6.47 26.12
N GLY A 169 -17.09 6.24 25.05
CA GLY A 169 -16.42 7.28 24.25
C GLY A 169 -15.01 7.66 24.72
N GLU A 170 -14.54 7.11 25.85
CA GLU A 170 -13.18 7.34 26.35
C GLU A 170 -12.21 6.24 25.91
N PRO A 171 -10.95 6.57 25.64
CA PRO A 171 -9.92 5.58 25.26
C PRO A 171 -9.68 4.56 26.36
N VAL A 172 -9.56 3.28 25.97
CA VAL A 172 -9.27 2.19 26.90
C VAL A 172 -7.81 1.76 26.75
N GLN A 173 -7.01 2.03 27.77
CA GLN A 173 -5.66 1.52 27.86
C GLN A 173 -5.65 0.09 28.42
N GLY A 174 -4.77 -0.75 27.91
CA GLY A 174 -4.56 -2.11 28.43
C GLY A 174 -5.55 -3.16 27.90
N ALA A 175 -6.38 -2.84 26.93
CA ALA A 175 -7.17 -3.85 26.22
C ALA A 175 -6.24 -4.72 25.36
N THR A 176 -6.47 -6.02 25.38
CA THR A 176 -5.70 -6.99 24.59
C THR A 176 -6.40 -7.25 23.26
N ILE A 177 -5.67 -7.09 22.17
CA ILE A 177 -6.10 -7.43 20.81
C ILE A 177 -5.34 -8.65 20.36
N SER A 178 -6.02 -9.76 20.13
CA SER A 178 -5.44 -11.01 19.66
C SER A 178 -5.79 -11.25 18.19
N VAL A 179 -4.77 -11.53 17.38
CA VAL A 179 -4.90 -11.91 15.98
C VAL A 179 -4.04 -13.14 15.76
N ASP A 180 -4.62 -14.25 15.33
CA ASP A 180 -3.92 -15.52 15.10
C ASP A 180 -3.02 -15.96 16.26
N GLY A 181 -3.55 -15.87 17.49
CA GLY A 181 -2.83 -16.25 18.70
C GLY A 181 -1.72 -15.30 19.14
N GLN A 182 -1.45 -14.24 18.40
CA GLN A 182 -0.53 -13.17 18.79
C GLN A 182 -1.31 -11.97 19.31
N SER A 183 -0.82 -11.40 20.42
CA SER A 183 -1.53 -10.31 21.08
C SER A 183 -0.72 -9.03 21.11
N VAL A 184 -1.41 -7.90 21.00
CA VAL A 184 -0.93 -6.54 21.27
C VAL A 184 -1.86 -5.89 22.27
N VAL A 185 -1.37 -4.86 22.96
CA VAL A 185 -2.13 -4.17 24.02
C VAL A 185 -2.33 -2.72 23.61
N THR A 186 -3.52 -2.17 23.86
CA THR A 186 -3.82 -0.76 23.56
C THR A 186 -3.03 0.18 24.47
N ASP A 187 -2.55 1.27 23.87
CA ASP A 187 -1.83 2.36 24.53
C ASP A 187 -2.79 3.30 25.33
N SER A 188 -2.25 4.40 25.84
CA SER A 188 -3.03 5.43 26.57
C SER A 188 -4.09 6.14 25.71
N GLY A 189 -3.95 6.09 24.38
CA GLY A 189 -4.97 6.58 23.43
C GLY A 189 -6.01 5.52 23.05
N GLY A 190 -5.98 4.33 23.70
CA GLY A 190 -6.84 3.21 23.37
C GLY A 190 -6.49 2.53 22.03
N MET A 191 -5.31 2.77 21.50
CA MET A 191 -4.91 2.32 20.16
C MET A 191 -3.95 1.14 20.20
N ALA A 192 -4.11 0.20 19.27
CA ALA A 192 -3.18 -0.88 19.01
C ALA A 192 -3.09 -1.15 17.51
N SER A 193 -1.94 -1.62 17.05
CA SER A 193 -1.73 -1.96 15.64
C SER A 193 -1.09 -3.32 15.51
N LYS A 194 -1.50 -4.07 14.49
CA LYS A 194 -0.95 -5.37 14.14
C LYS A 194 -0.77 -5.50 12.63
N SER A 195 0.42 -5.88 12.20
CA SER A 195 0.70 -6.19 10.80
C SER A 195 0.71 -7.71 10.58
N VAL A 196 0.21 -8.14 9.42
CA VAL A 196 0.13 -9.54 9.01
C VAL A 196 0.53 -9.64 7.54
N THR A 197 1.34 -10.66 7.21
CA THR A 197 1.61 -11.01 5.80
C THR A 197 0.35 -11.59 5.19
N ALA A 198 -0.27 -10.83 4.30
CA ALA A 198 -1.50 -11.22 3.62
C ALA A 198 -1.24 -12.14 2.42
N LEU A 199 -0.12 -11.91 1.75
CA LEU A 199 0.34 -12.66 0.58
C LEU A 199 1.85 -12.81 0.66
N SER A 200 2.35 -14.02 0.42
CA SER A 200 3.76 -14.29 0.17
C SER A 200 3.91 -15.17 -1.06
N ILE A 201 4.77 -14.77 -1.97
CA ILE A 201 5.05 -15.48 -3.21
C ILE A 201 6.56 -15.70 -3.29
N ASP A 202 6.96 -16.94 -3.46
CA ASP A 202 8.35 -17.33 -3.71
C ASP A 202 8.44 -18.38 -4.81
N SER A 203 9.63 -18.90 -5.08
CA SER A 203 9.85 -19.94 -6.10
C SER A 203 9.20 -21.30 -5.75
N SER A 204 8.76 -21.51 -4.51
CA SER A 204 8.08 -22.74 -4.08
C SER A 204 6.55 -22.65 -4.19
N GLY A 205 5.99 -21.45 -4.29
CA GLY A 205 4.57 -21.25 -4.44
C GLY A 205 4.03 -19.95 -3.84
N VAL A 206 2.72 -19.95 -3.62
CA VAL A 206 1.97 -18.84 -3.06
C VAL A 206 1.37 -19.23 -1.72
N THR A 207 1.58 -18.39 -0.73
CA THR A 207 0.92 -18.48 0.56
C THR A 207 0.04 -17.24 0.75
N THR A 208 -1.24 -17.45 1.03
CA THR A 208 -2.19 -16.38 1.34
C THR A 208 -2.73 -16.56 2.75
N THR A 209 -2.83 -15.47 3.48
CA THR A 209 -3.56 -15.42 4.74
C THR A 209 -4.94 -14.83 4.43
N GLY A 210 -5.98 -15.60 4.66
CA GLY A 210 -7.34 -15.17 4.34
C GLY A 210 -8.02 -14.42 5.50
N LEU A 211 -9.27 -14.79 5.77
CA LEU A 211 -10.04 -14.21 6.87
C LEU A 211 -9.46 -14.63 8.23
N MET A 212 -9.10 -13.66 9.04
CA MET A 212 -8.63 -13.86 10.43
C MET A 212 -9.69 -13.44 11.43
N GLN A 213 -9.74 -14.14 12.55
CA GLN A 213 -10.51 -13.69 13.70
C GLN A 213 -9.68 -12.77 14.56
N VAL A 214 -10.23 -11.61 14.86
CA VAL A 214 -9.66 -10.62 15.77
C VAL A 214 -10.48 -10.62 17.04
N GLN A 215 -9.84 -10.81 18.17
CA GLN A 215 -10.47 -10.78 19.48
C GLN A 215 -9.97 -9.60 20.29
N MET A 216 -10.88 -8.79 20.79
CA MET A 216 -10.61 -7.80 21.81
C MET A 216 -11.00 -8.35 23.18
N SER A 217 -10.16 -8.13 24.20
CA SER A 217 -10.45 -8.50 25.59
C SER A 217 -10.03 -7.37 26.53
N TRP A 218 -10.92 -6.99 27.43
CA TRP A 218 -10.66 -6.02 28.49
C TRP A 218 -11.48 -6.33 29.75
N GLY A 219 -10.81 -6.68 30.83
CA GLY A 219 -11.48 -7.22 32.03
C GLY A 219 -12.26 -8.50 31.72
N GLN A 220 -13.57 -8.45 31.89
CA GLN A 220 -14.48 -9.58 31.54
C GLN A 220 -15.16 -9.41 30.18
N ILE A 221 -14.87 -8.32 29.47
CA ILE A 221 -15.44 -8.03 28.16
C ILE A 221 -14.59 -8.70 27.10
N THR A 222 -15.26 -9.37 26.18
CA THR A 222 -14.64 -9.95 24.98
C THR A 222 -15.54 -9.63 23.79
N ASP A 223 -14.94 -9.12 22.72
CA ASP A 223 -15.61 -8.86 21.46
C ASP A 223 -14.81 -9.45 20.30
N LEU A 224 -15.47 -9.78 19.20
CA LEU A 224 -14.90 -10.49 18.08
C LEU A 224 -15.25 -9.80 16.77
N MET A 225 -14.29 -9.74 15.86
CA MET A 225 -14.53 -9.33 14.46
C MET A 225 -13.76 -10.21 13.49
N GLY A 226 -14.25 -10.27 12.25
CA GLY A 226 -13.49 -10.79 11.12
C GLY A 226 -12.65 -9.71 10.46
N TRP A 227 -11.42 -10.04 10.11
CA TRP A 227 -10.55 -9.21 9.28
C TRP A 227 -10.13 -10.00 8.04
N ASP A 228 -10.55 -9.50 6.87
CA ASP A 228 -10.02 -9.95 5.59
C ASP A 228 -8.64 -9.28 5.40
N THR A 229 -7.60 -10.10 5.45
CA THR A 229 -6.22 -9.62 5.39
C THR A 229 -5.79 -9.14 4.00
N SER A 230 -6.65 -9.25 2.98
CA SER A 230 -6.38 -8.73 1.64
C SER A 230 -6.21 -7.20 1.60
N MET A 231 -6.62 -6.50 2.66
CA MET A 231 -6.49 -5.06 2.80
C MET A 231 -6.21 -4.64 4.25
N SER A 232 -5.54 -3.51 4.41
CA SER A 232 -5.41 -2.86 5.71
C SER A 232 -6.77 -2.38 6.20
N LYS A 233 -7.00 -2.42 7.52
CA LYS A 233 -8.30 -2.11 8.13
C LYS A 233 -8.14 -1.27 9.39
N GLN A 234 -9.07 -0.34 9.58
CA GLN A 234 -9.28 0.33 10.84
C GLN A 234 -10.58 -0.17 11.48
N HIS A 235 -10.57 -0.39 12.78
CA HIS A 235 -11.73 -0.83 13.52
C HIS A 235 -11.81 -0.23 14.93
N THR A 236 -13.01 0.09 15.38
CA THR A 236 -13.26 0.57 16.74
C THR A 236 -14.10 -0.44 17.49
N PHE A 237 -13.54 -1.01 18.57
CA PHE A 237 -14.29 -1.79 19.54
C PHE A 237 -14.88 -0.87 20.61
N VAL A 238 -16.13 -1.12 20.99
CA VAL A 238 -16.77 -0.41 22.09
C VAL A 238 -16.88 -1.37 23.28
N ALA A 239 -16.00 -1.18 24.26
CA ALA A 239 -15.97 -1.94 25.49
C ALA A 239 -17.02 -1.39 26.47
N SER A 240 -18.29 -1.52 26.14
CA SER A 240 -19.35 -1.21 27.11
C SER A 240 -19.72 -2.47 27.88
N THR A 241 -19.65 -2.40 29.22
CA THR A 241 -20.32 -3.38 30.06
C THR A 241 -21.82 -3.23 29.83
N VAL A 242 -22.38 -4.00 28.93
CA VAL A 242 -23.83 -4.21 28.92
C VAL A 242 -24.13 -4.91 30.22
N GLN A 243 -24.69 -4.19 31.18
CA GLN A 243 -25.32 -4.85 32.32
C GLN A 243 -26.31 -5.88 31.75
N SER A 244 -26.12 -7.14 32.12
CA SER A 244 -26.97 -8.25 31.71
C SER A 244 -28.44 -7.89 31.95
N GLY A 245 -29.13 -7.45 30.93
CA GLY A 245 -30.53 -7.04 31.04
C GLY A 245 -31.20 -6.65 29.73
N ILE A 246 -30.46 -6.39 28.66
CA ILE A 246 -31.09 -5.97 27.39
C ILE A 246 -30.46 -6.75 26.22
N LEU A 247 -30.90 -7.99 26.04
CA LEU A 247 -30.70 -8.78 24.82
C LEU A 247 -31.63 -8.33 23.67
N THR A 248 -32.30 -7.18 23.80
CA THR A 248 -33.27 -6.70 22.81
C THR A 248 -32.65 -5.79 21.74
N ASP A 249 -31.52 -5.18 21.99
CA ASP A 249 -30.91 -4.24 21.02
C ASP A 249 -30.13 -4.93 19.89
N TRP A 250 -29.65 -6.15 20.08
CA TRP A 250 -28.95 -6.91 19.03
C TRP A 250 -29.85 -7.25 17.84
N LEU A 251 -31.12 -7.56 18.10
CA LEU A 251 -32.10 -7.87 17.04
C LEU A 251 -32.48 -6.65 16.19
N GLU A 252 -32.38 -5.44 16.74
CA GLU A 252 -32.66 -4.20 16.01
C GLU A 252 -31.47 -3.80 15.12
N LEU A 253 -30.23 -4.07 15.53
CA LEU A 253 -29.03 -3.82 14.72
C LEU A 253 -28.91 -4.81 13.54
N GLU A 254 -29.24 -6.09 13.73
CA GLU A 254 -29.32 -7.04 12.61
C GLU A 254 -30.42 -6.68 11.62
N LYS A 255 -31.56 -6.16 12.08
CA LYS A 255 -32.62 -5.66 11.18
C LYS A 255 -32.22 -4.44 10.39
N ALA A 256 -31.39 -3.55 10.94
CA ALA A 256 -30.90 -2.36 10.26
C ALA A 256 -29.85 -2.66 9.18
N TRP A 257 -29.20 -3.82 9.24
CA TRP A 257 -28.15 -4.24 8.30
C TRP A 257 -28.56 -5.34 7.33
N SER A 258 -29.78 -5.89 7.42
CA SER A 258 -30.29 -6.85 6.45
C SER A 258 -30.88 -6.11 5.23
N PRO A 259 -30.28 -6.22 4.04
CA PRO A 259 -30.87 -5.66 2.82
C PRO A 259 -32.10 -6.43 2.33
N TYR A 260 -32.52 -7.48 3.04
CA TYR A 260 -33.70 -8.30 2.70
C TYR A 260 -34.74 -8.22 3.80
N PRO A 261 -35.99 -7.96 3.47
CA PRO A 261 -37.10 -8.03 4.43
C PRO A 261 -37.24 -9.47 4.92
N VAL A 262 -37.05 -9.69 6.22
CA VAL A 262 -37.39 -10.96 6.87
C VAL A 262 -38.90 -11.00 6.99
N SER A 263 -39.56 -11.76 6.12
CA SER A 263 -40.97 -12.08 6.28
C SER A 263 -41.09 -13.22 7.30
N TYR A 264 -41.85 -12.97 8.36
CA TYR A 264 -42.31 -13.98 9.29
C TYR A 264 -43.54 -14.68 8.75
#